data_a2a79c9f5f4d1bd1b2d3b157991ba7d2
#
_entry.id   a2a79c9f5f4d1bd1b2d3b157991ba7d2
#
_cell.length_a   1.000
_cell.length_b   1.000
_cell.length_c   1.000
_cell.angle_alpha   90.00
_cell.angle_beta   90.00
_cell.angle_gamma   90.00
#
_symmetry.space_group_name_H-M   'P 1'
#
loop_
_entity.id
_entity.type
_entity.pdbx_description
1 polymer ?
#
loop_
_entity_poly.entity_id
_entity_poly.type
_entity_poly.pdbx_seq_one_letter_code
_entity_poly.pdbx_strand_id
1 'polypeptide(L)'
;LTLSPASSVLHYGTEVFEGLKAYRRPDGQVQLFRPWENVARLNRSCDRLGLPQLNPDDALQAIRTLVTLDQRWVPTAPGTSLYIRPFLFSNDPKLGLHGVHDAMFVIILSPVGSYFASGLKPVKIMVETEDVRAVRGGTGEAKCGGNYGAANRAGERASAKGFSQVLWMDAIHHK
;
A
#
# COMPACT_ATOMS: atom_id res chain seq x y z
N LEU A 1 11.03 1.19 16.22
CA LEU A 1 10.29 -0.06 16.09
C LEU A 1 11.24 -1.23 16.27
N THR A 2 10.96 -2.08 17.26
CA THR A 2 11.73 -3.31 17.51
C THR A 2 10.83 -4.51 17.23
N LEU A 3 11.33 -5.47 16.45
CA LEU A 3 10.62 -6.71 16.11
C LEU A 3 11.45 -7.92 16.53
N SER A 4 10.77 -8.99 16.94
CA SER A 4 11.41 -10.29 17.08
C SER A 4 11.84 -10.82 15.72
N PRO A 5 13.01 -11.45 15.58
CA PRO A 5 13.35 -12.16 14.35
C PRO A 5 12.35 -13.24 13.94
N ALA A 6 11.57 -13.76 14.91
CA ALA A 6 10.51 -14.75 14.68
C ALA A 6 9.13 -14.11 14.39
N SER A 7 9.02 -12.77 14.28
CA SER A 7 7.75 -12.13 13.93
C SER A 7 7.21 -12.68 12.62
N SER A 8 5.97 -13.13 12.61
CA SER A 8 5.36 -13.87 11.50
C SER A 8 5.32 -13.07 10.19
N VAL A 9 5.24 -11.74 10.25
CA VAL A 9 5.33 -10.89 9.07
C VAL A 9 6.62 -11.08 8.27
N LEU A 10 7.74 -11.33 8.93
CA LEU A 10 9.06 -11.51 8.29
C LEU A 10 9.17 -12.83 7.50
N HIS A 11 8.34 -13.80 7.82
CA HIS A 11 8.40 -15.16 7.26
C HIS A 11 7.23 -15.48 6.33
N TYR A 12 6.05 -14.92 6.60
CA TYR A 12 4.80 -15.28 5.90
C TYR A 12 4.15 -14.09 5.20
N GLY A 13 4.74 -12.89 5.28
CA GLY A 13 4.22 -11.70 4.61
C GLY A 13 2.79 -11.33 5.06
N THR A 14 2.44 -11.61 6.32
CA THR A 14 1.12 -11.37 6.87
C THR A 14 0.99 -9.89 7.23
N GLU A 15 0.79 -9.06 6.20
CA GLU A 15 0.65 -7.61 6.32
C GLU A 15 -0.26 -7.04 5.24
N VAL A 16 -0.87 -5.91 5.55
CA VAL A 16 -1.68 -5.11 4.64
C VAL A 16 -1.30 -3.65 4.77
N PHE A 17 -1.49 -2.87 3.71
CA PHE A 17 -1.15 -1.47 3.74
C PHE A 17 -2.10 -0.61 2.92
N GLU A 18 -2.05 0.69 3.15
CA GLU A 18 -2.78 1.68 2.39
C GLU A 18 -1.86 2.78 1.87
N GLY A 19 -2.38 3.57 0.95
CA GLY A 19 -1.72 4.76 0.45
C GLY A 19 -2.74 5.83 0.15
N LEU A 20 -2.62 6.96 0.84
CA LEU A 20 -3.41 8.15 0.60
C LEU A 20 -2.50 9.38 0.69
N LYS A 21 -3.04 10.55 0.40
CA LYS A 21 -2.24 11.77 0.34
C LYS A 21 -2.93 12.92 1.07
N ALA A 22 -2.12 13.75 1.72
CA ALA A 22 -2.53 15.05 2.20
C ALA A 22 -2.02 16.14 1.26
N TYR A 23 -2.87 17.11 0.96
CA TYR A 23 -2.60 18.20 0.04
C TYR A 23 -2.73 19.53 0.75
N ARG A 24 -1.83 20.47 0.43
CA ARG A 24 -1.98 21.87 0.87
C ARG A 24 -2.78 22.64 -0.15
N ARG A 25 -3.86 23.26 0.32
CA ARG A 25 -4.71 24.12 -0.48
C ARG A 25 -4.08 25.51 -0.65
N PRO A 26 -4.55 26.31 -1.63
CA PRO A 26 -4.08 27.69 -1.80
C PRO A 26 -4.31 28.59 -0.57
N ASP A 27 -5.33 28.30 0.24
CA ASP A 27 -5.62 28.99 1.50
C ASP A 27 -4.73 28.54 2.68
N GLY A 28 -3.76 27.64 2.43
CA GLY A 28 -2.84 27.11 3.42
C GLY A 28 -3.37 25.93 4.24
N GLN A 29 -4.66 25.59 4.13
CA GLN A 29 -5.23 24.45 4.83
C GLN A 29 -4.75 23.13 4.25
N VAL A 30 -4.69 22.09 5.09
CA VAL A 30 -4.35 20.72 4.69
C VAL A 30 -5.62 19.90 4.58
N GLN A 31 -5.76 19.16 3.49
CA GLN A 31 -6.93 18.32 3.25
C GLN A 31 -6.55 16.89 2.85
N LEU A 32 -7.41 15.95 3.20
CA LEU A 32 -7.42 14.55 2.74
C LEU A 32 -8.58 14.36 1.77
N PHE A 33 -8.38 13.48 0.77
CA PHE A 33 -9.46 13.12 -0.15
C PHE A 33 -10.04 11.74 0.22
N ARG A 34 -11.29 11.72 0.70
CA ARG A 34 -12.06 10.51 1.02
C ARG A 34 -11.30 9.46 1.85
N PRO A 35 -10.63 9.82 2.95
CA PRO A 35 -9.75 8.90 3.68
C PRO A 35 -10.48 7.69 4.27
N TRP A 36 -11.79 7.78 4.52
CA TRP A 36 -12.63 6.68 4.99
C TRP A 36 -12.67 5.50 4.01
N GLU A 37 -12.58 5.74 2.69
CA GLU A 37 -12.53 4.66 1.70
C GLU A 37 -11.21 3.86 1.80
N ASN A 38 -10.12 4.54 2.14
CA ASN A 38 -8.83 3.88 2.38
C ASN A 38 -8.91 3.01 3.65
N VAL A 39 -9.50 3.52 4.73
CA VAL A 39 -9.68 2.74 5.96
C VAL A 39 -10.60 1.54 5.73
N ALA A 40 -11.69 1.72 4.99
CA ALA A 40 -12.58 0.63 4.63
C ALA A 40 -11.86 -0.45 3.78
N ARG A 41 -11.02 -0.06 2.83
CA ARG A 41 -10.22 -1.01 2.04
C ARG A 41 -9.14 -1.69 2.87
N LEU A 42 -8.50 -0.98 3.81
CA LEU A 42 -7.55 -1.58 4.75
C LEU A 42 -8.23 -2.72 5.52
N ASN A 43 -9.42 -2.49 6.07
CA ASN A 43 -10.17 -3.52 6.81
C ASN A 43 -10.60 -4.70 5.92
N ARG A 44 -11.03 -4.47 4.67
CA ARG A 44 -11.28 -5.57 3.74
C ARG A 44 -10.02 -6.39 3.45
N SER A 45 -8.87 -5.73 3.35
CA SER A 45 -7.59 -6.43 3.19
C SER A 45 -7.20 -7.21 4.45
N CYS A 46 -7.46 -6.67 5.64
CA CYS A 46 -7.28 -7.38 6.91
C CYS A 46 -8.13 -8.65 6.96
N ASP A 47 -9.42 -8.54 6.64
CA ASP A 47 -10.35 -9.67 6.61
C ASP A 47 -9.83 -10.78 5.68
N ARG A 48 -9.40 -10.42 4.46
CA ARG A 48 -8.88 -11.39 3.48
C ARG A 48 -7.62 -12.14 3.96
N LEU A 49 -6.79 -11.52 4.80
CA LEU A 49 -5.55 -12.11 5.31
C LEU A 49 -5.69 -12.69 6.74
N GLY A 50 -6.89 -12.66 7.34
CA GLY A 50 -7.09 -13.11 8.72
C GLY A 50 -6.40 -12.23 9.76
N LEU A 51 -6.18 -10.95 9.44
CA LEU A 51 -5.67 -9.94 10.36
C LEU A 51 -6.83 -9.28 11.13
N PRO A 52 -6.62 -8.80 12.36
CA PRO A 52 -7.64 -8.05 13.08
C PRO A 52 -8.02 -6.79 12.32
N GLN A 53 -9.32 -6.48 12.31
CA GLN A 53 -9.81 -5.23 11.74
C GLN A 53 -9.68 -4.10 12.75
N LEU A 54 -9.38 -2.91 12.24
CA LEU A 54 -9.30 -1.68 13.03
C LEU A 54 -10.71 -1.08 13.18
N ASN A 55 -10.97 -0.42 14.32
CA ASN A 55 -12.09 0.50 14.40
C ASN A 55 -11.88 1.61 13.37
N PRO A 56 -12.82 1.85 12.42
CA PRO A 56 -12.63 2.83 11.35
C PRO A 56 -12.45 4.26 11.85
N ASP A 57 -13.14 4.65 12.91
CA ASP A 57 -13.06 6.01 13.45
C ASP A 57 -11.71 6.23 14.14
N ASP A 58 -11.21 5.25 14.89
CA ASP A 58 -9.90 5.32 15.53
C ASP A 58 -8.76 5.38 14.49
N ALA A 59 -8.83 4.56 13.44
CA ALA A 59 -7.86 4.57 12.36
C ALA A 59 -7.84 5.92 11.62
N LEU A 60 -9.02 6.47 11.34
CA LEU A 60 -9.17 7.77 10.70
C LEU A 60 -8.67 8.91 11.60
N GLN A 61 -8.97 8.83 12.90
CA GLN A 61 -8.49 9.79 13.90
C GLN A 61 -6.95 9.76 13.99
N ALA A 62 -6.34 8.58 14.02
CA ALA A 62 -4.89 8.42 14.05
C ALA A 62 -4.22 9.07 12.82
N ILE A 63 -4.78 8.84 11.62
CA ILE A 63 -4.29 9.46 10.39
C ILE A 63 -4.38 10.99 10.48
N ARG A 64 -5.53 11.53 10.88
CA ARG A 64 -5.75 12.98 11.00
C ARG A 64 -4.80 13.61 12.02
N THR A 65 -4.66 12.99 13.16
CA THR A 65 -3.79 13.48 14.23
C THR A 65 -2.33 13.55 13.77
N LEU A 66 -1.81 12.47 13.17
CA LEU A 66 -0.43 12.46 12.67
C LEU A 66 -0.20 13.53 11.59
N VAL A 67 -1.12 13.66 10.62
CA VAL A 67 -1.02 14.70 9.58
C VAL A 67 -1.07 16.10 10.18
N THR A 68 -1.86 16.32 11.23
CA THR A 68 -1.94 17.62 11.91
C THR A 68 -0.64 17.94 12.66
N LEU A 69 -0.07 16.98 13.35
CA LEU A 69 1.20 17.14 14.08
C LEU A 69 2.35 17.46 13.10
N ASP A 70 2.37 16.79 11.97
CA ASP A 70 3.42 16.89 10.97
C ASP A 70 3.03 17.73 9.74
N GLN A 71 2.02 18.60 9.86
CA GLN A 71 1.50 19.38 8.73
C GLN A 71 2.55 20.24 8.02
N ARG A 72 3.65 20.61 8.72
CA ARG A 72 4.79 21.33 8.11
C ARG A 72 5.47 20.57 6.99
N TRP A 73 5.32 19.23 6.97
CA TRP A 73 5.88 18.35 5.93
C TRP A 73 4.98 18.23 4.69
N VAL A 74 3.76 18.79 4.72
CA VAL A 74 2.91 18.86 3.53
C VAL A 74 3.48 19.91 2.59
N PRO A 75 4.04 19.52 1.42
CA PRO A 75 4.71 20.47 0.53
C PRO A 75 3.75 21.49 -0.07
N THR A 76 4.31 22.62 -0.53
CA THR A 76 3.56 23.71 -1.17
C THR A 76 3.73 23.77 -2.68
N ALA A 77 4.77 23.14 -3.22
CA ALA A 77 5.05 23.17 -4.66
C ALA A 77 3.93 22.47 -5.46
N PRO A 78 3.53 22.98 -6.62
CA PRO A 78 2.54 22.33 -7.48
C PRO A 78 2.89 20.88 -7.80
N GLY A 79 1.90 19.99 -7.78
CA GLY A 79 2.10 18.55 -8.07
C GLY A 79 2.71 17.74 -6.94
N THR A 80 3.00 18.35 -5.78
CA THR A 80 3.54 17.68 -4.61
C THR A 80 2.45 17.36 -3.57
N SER A 81 2.74 16.44 -2.66
CA SER A 81 1.83 16.05 -1.58
C SER A 81 2.58 15.34 -0.46
N LEU A 82 1.96 15.19 0.69
CA LEU A 82 2.45 14.31 1.74
C LEU A 82 1.79 12.94 1.57
N TYR A 83 2.59 11.93 1.22
CA TYR A 83 2.14 10.54 1.15
C TYR A 83 1.98 9.96 2.54
N ILE A 84 0.87 9.30 2.79
CA ILE A 84 0.52 8.67 4.05
C ILE A 84 0.46 7.16 3.81
N ARG A 85 1.24 6.39 4.56
CA ARG A 85 1.30 4.93 4.50
C ARG A 85 0.86 4.32 5.82
N PRO A 86 -0.46 4.07 6.02
CA PRO A 86 -0.91 3.17 7.07
C PRO A 86 -0.63 1.72 6.67
N PHE A 87 -0.18 0.92 7.62
CA PHE A 87 -0.02 -0.52 7.42
C PHE A 87 -0.24 -1.28 8.73
N LEU A 88 -0.71 -2.50 8.62
CA LEU A 88 -0.96 -3.39 9.74
C LEU A 88 -0.33 -4.74 9.44
N PHE A 89 0.39 -5.29 10.40
CA PHE A 89 1.10 -6.55 10.22
C PHE A 89 1.07 -7.40 11.48
N SER A 90 1.15 -8.73 11.29
CA SER A 90 1.28 -9.67 12.39
C SER A 90 2.67 -9.59 13.02
N ASN A 91 2.68 -9.42 14.36
CA ASN A 91 3.90 -9.35 15.15
C ASN A 91 4.10 -10.59 16.05
N ASP A 92 3.27 -11.63 15.89
CA ASP A 92 3.40 -12.87 16.67
C ASP A 92 4.83 -13.43 16.57
N PRO A 93 5.57 -13.57 17.68
CA PRO A 93 6.97 -14.03 17.68
C PRO A 93 7.05 -15.55 17.64
N LYS A 94 6.43 -16.17 16.63
CA LYS A 94 6.30 -17.62 16.51
C LYS A 94 6.47 -18.07 15.07
N LEU A 95 7.37 -19.03 14.85
CA LEU A 95 7.52 -19.70 13.57
C LEU A 95 6.41 -20.77 13.38
N GLY A 96 6.06 -21.01 12.13
CA GLY A 96 4.95 -21.87 11.74
C GLY A 96 3.69 -21.07 11.40
N LEU A 97 2.87 -21.62 10.51
CA LEU A 97 1.63 -20.98 10.08
C LEU A 97 0.57 -21.12 11.17
N HIS A 98 0.03 -20.00 11.62
CA HIS A 98 -1.00 -19.91 12.65
C HIS A 98 -1.89 -18.68 12.46
N GLY A 99 -3.00 -18.59 13.20
CA GLY A 99 -3.82 -17.39 13.25
C GLY A 99 -3.07 -16.22 13.90
N VAL A 100 -3.45 -15.01 13.54
CA VAL A 100 -2.84 -13.78 14.06
C VAL A 100 -3.45 -13.43 15.42
N HIS A 101 -2.62 -13.32 16.45
CA HIS A 101 -3.01 -12.97 17.82
C HIS A 101 -2.41 -11.64 18.28
N ASP A 102 -1.29 -11.23 17.69
CA ASP A 102 -0.66 -9.93 17.93
C ASP A 102 -0.43 -9.22 16.60
N ALA A 103 -0.93 -7.99 16.50
CA ALA A 103 -0.78 -7.16 15.30
C ALA A 103 -0.41 -5.74 15.66
N MET A 104 0.39 -5.13 14.81
CA MET A 104 0.84 -3.75 14.98
C MET A 104 0.32 -2.88 13.85
N PHE A 105 -0.39 -1.79 14.19
CA PHE A 105 -0.81 -0.75 13.26
C PHE A 105 0.18 0.41 13.31
N VAL A 106 0.70 0.79 12.15
CA VAL A 106 1.71 1.85 12.01
C VAL A 106 1.32 2.80 10.88
N ILE A 107 1.62 4.07 11.05
CA ILE A 107 1.44 5.10 10.01
C ILE A 107 2.76 5.82 9.83
N ILE A 108 3.24 5.90 8.58
CA ILE A 108 4.42 6.70 8.21
C ILE A 108 4.06 7.73 7.15
N LEU A 109 4.80 8.84 7.14
CA LEU A 109 4.59 9.97 6.23
C LEU A 109 5.84 10.21 5.38
N SER A 110 5.63 10.62 4.12
CA SER A 110 6.73 10.98 3.22
C SER A 110 6.30 12.09 2.26
N PRO A 111 6.99 13.25 2.20
CA PRO A 111 6.80 14.20 1.12
C PRO A 111 7.13 13.57 -0.24
N VAL A 112 6.26 13.76 -1.23
CA VAL A 112 6.42 13.17 -2.56
C VAL A 112 6.08 14.18 -3.67
N GLY A 113 6.73 14.01 -4.82
CA GLY A 113 6.39 14.70 -6.05
C GLY A 113 5.31 13.99 -6.87
N SER A 114 5.25 14.29 -8.17
CA SER A 114 4.39 13.59 -9.11
C SER A 114 4.78 12.12 -9.23
N TYR A 115 3.79 11.23 -9.35
CA TYR A 115 4.02 9.78 -9.53
C TYR A 115 4.82 9.49 -10.82
N PHE A 116 4.47 10.17 -11.91
CA PHE A 116 5.25 10.11 -13.15
C PHE A 116 6.13 11.37 -13.27
N ALA A 117 7.43 11.19 -13.34
CA ALA A 117 8.40 12.29 -13.49
C ALA A 117 8.15 13.13 -14.76
N SER A 118 7.62 12.49 -15.82
CA SER A 118 7.24 13.15 -17.08
C SER A 118 5.88 13.87 -17.05
N GLY A 119 5.16 13.86 -15.93
CA GLY A 119 3.81 14.42 -15.80
C GLY A 119 2.78 13.63 -16.62
N LEU A 120 1.95 14.33 -17.41
CA LEU A 120 0.87 13.72 -18.22
C LEU A 120 1.33 13.18 -19.59
N LYS A 121 2.60 12.90 -19.79
CA LYS A 121 3.08 12.30 -21.04
C LYS A 121 2.69 10.81 -21.11
N PRO A 122 2.40 10.29 -22.32
CA PRO A 122 2.18 8.85 -22.52
C PRO A 122 3.37 8.02 -22.03
N VAL A 123 3.06 6.85 -21.46
CA VAL A 123 4.05 5.87 -21.01
C VAL A 123 3.93 4.58 -21.82
N LYS A 124 5.04 3.87 -21.99
CA LYS A 124 5.03 2.54 -22.60
C LYS A 124 4.72 1.50 -21.54
N ILE A 125 3.79 0.60 -21.86
CA ILE A 125 3.35 -0.48 -20.96
C ILE A 125 3.65 -1.82 -21.63
N MET A 126 4.30 -2.73 -20.91
CA MET A 126 4.54 -4.10 -21.38
C MET A 126 3.33 -4.98 -21.07
N VAL A 127 2.83 -5.71 -22.04
CA VAL A 127 1.85 -6.77 -21.79
C VAL A 127 2.58 -7.99 -21.21
N GLU A 128 2.13 -8.46 -20.05
CA GLU A 128 2.71 -9.61 -19.36
C GLU A 128 1.97 -10.88 -19.74
N THR A 129 2.67 -11.84 -20.32
CA THR A 129 2.11 -13.09 -20.83
C THR A 129 2.62 -14.34 -20.11
N GLU A 130 3.59 -14.21 -19.21
CA GLU A 130 4.20 -15.33 -18.48
C GLU A 130 3.73 -15.38 -17.03
N ASP A 131 3.87 -14.25 -16.32
CA ASP A 131 3.50 -14.13 -14.92
C ASP A 131 2.05 -13.64 -14.76
N VAL A 132 1.42 -14.03 -13.66
CA VAL A 132 0.09 -13.53 -13.28
C VAL A 132 0.17 -12.81 -11.94
N ARG A 133 -0.55 -11.70 -11.82
CA ARG A 133 -0.60 -10.91 -10.59
C ARG A 133 -1.62 -11.47 -9.59
N ALA A 134 -2.74 -11.99 -10.09
CA ALA A 134 -3.87 -12.42 -9.29
C ALA A 134 -4.58 -13.58 -9.96
N VAL A 135 -5.11 -14.50 -9.14
CA VAL A 135 -5.91 -15.63 -9.57
C VAL A 135 -7.23 -15.66 -8.78
N ARG A 136 -8.23 -16.34 -9.32
CA ARG A 136 -9.50 -16.57 -8.62
C ARG A 136 -9.26 -17.30 -7.30
N GLY A 137 -9.82 -16.77 -6.21
CA GLY A 137 -9.62 -17.32 -4.85
C GLY A 137 -8.30 -16.95 -4.20
N GLY A 138 -7.41 -16.23 -4.90
CA GLY A 138 -6.17 -15.68 -4.36
C GLY A 138 -6.36 -14.38 -3.59
N THR A 139 -5.27 -13.67 -3.33
CA THR A 139 -5.23 -12.41 -2.55
C THR A 139 -5.28 -11.15 -3.39
N GLY A 140 -5.59 -11.26 -4.70
CA GLY A 140 -5.49 -10.15 -5.66
C GLY A 140 -6.31 -8.90 -5.31
N GLU A 141 -7.41 -9.04 -4.57
CA GLU A 141 -8.25 -7.94 -4.10
C GLU A 141 -7.69 -7.23 -2.85
N ALA A 142 -6.86 -7.93 -2.08
CA ALA A 142 -6.26 -7.36 -0.87
C ALA A 142 -5.05 -6.50 -1.22
N LYS A 143 -4.86 -5.40 -0.49
CA LYS A 143 -3.66 -4.59 -0.61
C LYS A 143 -2.60 -5.09 0.38
N CYS A 144 -1.89 -6.16 -0.01
CA CYS A 144 -0.92 -6.89 0.79
C CYS A 144 0.41 -7.09 0.05
N GLY A 145 1.51 -7.22 0.78
CA GLY A 145 2.87 -7.28 0.24
C GLY A 145 3.13 -8.45 -0.69
N GLY A 146 2.50 -9.60 -0.44
CA GLY A 146 2.64 -10.76 -1.31
C GLY A 146 2.27 -10.48 -2.77
N ASN A 147 1.23 -9.68 -3.02
CA ASN A 147 0.85 -9.28 -4.39
C ASN A 147 1.91 -8.41 -5.06
N TYR A 148 2.63 -7.61 -4.28
CA TYR A 148 3.67 -6.71 -4.80
C TYR A 148 4.99 -7.46 -4.99
N GLY A 149 5.35 -8.34 -4.06
CA GLY A 149 6.53 -9.21 -4.22
C GLY A 149 6.43 -10.08 -5.48
N ALA A 150 5.26 -10.66 -5.73
CA ALA A 150 5.01 -11.46 -6.93
C ALA A 150 5.15 -10.65 -8.24
N ALA A 151 4.93 -9.33 -8.19
CA ALA A 151 5.01 -8.46 -9.36
C ALA A 151 6.45 -8.00 -9.71
N ASN A 152 7.43 -8.19 -8.82
CA ASN A 152 8.77 -7.63 -9.00
C ASN A 152 9.47 -8.17 -10.26
N ARG A 153 9.42 -9.48 -10.52
CA ARG A 153 10.09 -10.08 -11.69
C ARG A 153 9.60 -9.47 -13.02
N ALA A 154 8.30 -9.36 -13.18
CA ALA A 154 7.71 -8.76 -14.39
C ALA A 154 8.05 -7.26 -14.48
N GLY A 155 8.06 -6.55 -13.36
CA GLY A 155 8.47 -5.14 -13.29
C GLY A 155 9.93 -4.93 -13.73
N GLU A 156 10.85 -5.74 -13.26
CA GLU A 156 12.24 -5.71 -13.67
C GLU A 156 12.42 -6.01 -15.18
N ARG A 157 11.72 -7.03 -15.71
CA ARG A 157 11.73 -7.33 -17.16
C ARG A 157 11.22 -6.16 -18.00
N ALA A 158 10.13 -5.52 -17.55
CA ALA A 158 9.57 -4.36 -18.22
C ALA A 158 10.56 -3.18 -18.22
N SER A 159 11.13 -2.88 -17.07
CA SER A 159 12.13 -1.81 -16.89
C SER A 159 13.36 -2.02 -17.78
N ALA A 160 13.91 -3.23 -17.81
CA ALA A 160 15.06 -3.58 -18.64
C ALA A 160 14.79 -3.41 -20.14
N LYS A 161 13.52 -3.50 -20.57
CA LYS A 161 13.08 -3.27 -21.95
C LYS A 161 12.62 -1.82 -22.22
N GLY A 162 12.76 -0.91 -21.25
CA GLY A 162 12.38 0.51 -21.39
C GLY A 162 10.86 0.77 -21.28
N PHE A 163 10.10 -0.14 -20.68
CA PHE A 163 8.70 0.05 -20.34
C PHE A 163 8.57 0.64 -18.93
N SER A 164 7.54 1.47 -18.72
CA SER A 164 7.29 2.13 -17.44
C SER A 164 6.39 1.32 -16.50
N GLN A 165 5.58 0.42 -17.05
CA GLN A 165 4.57 -0.36 -16.33
C GLN A 165 4.32 -1.70 -17.01
N VAL A 166 3.62 -2.58 -16.30
CA VAL A 166 3.16 -3.88 -16.76
C VAL A 166 1.63 -3.89 -16.82
N LEU A 167 1.08 -4.35 -17.95
CA LEU A 167 -0.34 -4.71 -18.08
C LEU A 167 -0.49 -6.19 -17.78
N TRP A 168 -1.21 -6.49 -16.72
CA TRP A 168 -1.46 -7.86 -16.30
C TRP A 168 -2.67 -8.44 -17.02
N MET A 169 -2.50 -9.64 -17.53
CA MET A 169 -3.58 -10.40 -18.16
C MET A 169 -4.28 -11.30 -17.11
N ASP A 170 -5.47 -11.80 -17.44
CA ASP A 170 -6.13 -12.80 -16.60
C ASP A 170 -5.31 -14.09 -16.50
N ALA A 171 -5.49 -14.82 -15.38
CA ALA A 171 -4.66 -15.99 -15.06
C ALA A 171 -5.06 -17.28 -15.79
N ILE A 172 -6.13 -17.27 -16.59
CA ILE A 172 -6.67 -18.47 -17.25
C ILE A 172 -6.42 -18.41 -18.77
N HIS A 173 -6.80 -17.30 -19.38
CA HIS A 173 -6.78 -17.14 -20.85
C HIS A 173 -5.67 -16.20 -21.32
N HIS A 174 -4.99 -15.52 -20.41
CA HIS A 174 -3.97 -14.49 -20.70
C HIS A 174 -4.45 -13.42 -21.67
N LYS A 175 -5.67 -12.90 -21.40
CA LYS A 175 -6.35 -11.88 -22.21
C LYS A 175 -6.70 -10.63 -21.42
#